data_a31f4abbced76909b25cb74da1cd9a5f
#
_entry.id   a31f4abbced76909b25cb74da1cd9a5f
#
_cell.length_a   1.000
_cell.length_b   1.000
_cell.length_c   1.000
_cell.angle_alpha   90.00
_cell.angle_beta   90.00
_cell.angle_gamma   90.00
#
_symmetry.space_group_name_H-M   'P 1'
#
loop_
_entity.id
_entity.type
_entity.pdbx_description
1 polymer ?
#
loop_
_entity_poly.entity_id
_entity_poly.type
_entity_poly.pdbx_seq_one_letter_code
_entity_poly.pdbx_strand_id
1 'polypeptide(L)'
;MSMRHKVGTIAGTMAVSLAFIPGTASAHSLSFNQKAAAYVKQFVGRVPYVYGGSSPSGFDCSGLTSYVYRHYGKSIPRTADAQFRRFHRESEGRAWGGDLVFFHVNSNPNSYVTHVGVYEGGHHMVAATHPGGGIRWQTIYSSNVTFGTITH
;
A
#
# COMPACT_ATOMS: atom_id res chain seq x y z
N MET A 1 29.29 71.58 48.23
CA MET A 1 28.25 70.65 48.67
C MET A 1 27.98 69.71 47.45
N SER A 2 28.46 68.48 47.57
CA SER A 2 28.41 67.50 46.49
C SER A 2 27.29 66.51 46.77
N MET A 3 26.27 66.51 45.92
CA MET A 3 25.23 65.50 45.96
C MET A 3 25.55 64.42 44.97
N ARG A 4 25.94 63.22 45.46
CA ARG A 4 26.14 62.02 44.63
C ARG A 4 24.80 61.33 44.40
N HIS A 5 24.35 61.27 43.17
CA HIS A 5 23.23 60.42 42.80
C HIS A 5 23.75 59.01 42.54
N LYS A 6 23.25 58.04 43.29
CA LYS A 6 23.47 56.60 43.05
C LYS A 6 22.48 56.15 41.97
N VAL A 7 23.01 55.73 40.84
CA VAL A 7 22.24 55.05 39.81
C VAL A 7 22.17 53.56 40.21
N GLY A 8 20.99 53.09 40.52
CA GLY A 8 20.73 51.67 40.76
C GLY A 8 20.52 50.93 39.45
N THR A 9 21.41 50.02 39.18
CA THR A 9 21.28 49.09 38.02
C THR A 9 20.34 47.99 38.40
N ILE A 10 19.16 47.96 37.77
CA ILE A 10 18.22 46.81 37.87
C ILE A 10 18.56 45.85 36.74
N ALA A 11 19.23 44.77 37.08
CA ALA A 11 19.44 43.65 36.18
C ALA A 11 18.16 42.81 36.16
N GLY A 12 17.32 43.02 35.14
CA GLY A 12 16.18 42.17 34.85
C GLY A 12 16.62 40.93 34.07
N THR A 13 16.74 39.81 34.75
CA THR A 13 16.89 38.50 34.09
C THR A 13 15.56 38.10 33.52
N MET A 14 15.39 38.25 32.21
CA MET A 14 14.28 37.64 31.49
C MET A 14 14.54 36.12 31.36
N ALA A 15 13.86 35.34 32.16
CA ALA A 15 13.79 33.90 31.98
C ALA A 15 12.86 33.62 30.79
N VAL A 16 13.43 33.26 29.64
CA VAL A 16 12.67 32.74 28.49
C VAL A 16 12.30 31.31 28.86
N SER A 17 11.07 31.13 29.34
CA SER A 17 10.47 29.80 29.44
C SER A 17 10.18 29.28 28.03
N LEU A 18 11.03 28.39 27.51
CA LEU A 18 10.67 27.55 26.36
C LEU A 18 9.57 26.61 26.83
N ALA A 19 8.32 26.94 26.50
CA ALA A 19 7.23 26.02 26.61
C ALA A 19 7.46 24.90 25.57
N PHE A 20 7.87 23.74 26.07
CA PHE A 20 7.90 22.50 25.26
C PHE A 20 6.45 22.15 24.97
N ILE A 21 5.95 22.49 23.76
CA ILE A 21 4.68 21.99 23.25
C ILE A 21 4.97 20.58 22.81
N PRO A 22 4.43 19.54 23.48
CA PRO A 22 4.51 18.19 22.93
C PRO A 22 3.69 18.22 21.64
N GLY A 23 4.39 18.21 20.51
CA GLY A 23 3.76 18.01 19.23
C GLY A 23 3.01 16.68 19.30
N THR A 24 1.69 16.72 19.33
CA THR A 24 0.86 15.56 19.10
C THR A 24 1.21 15.09 17.69
N ALA A 25 2.09 14.07 17.60
CA ALA A 25 2.27 13.32 16.39
C ALA A 25 0.89 12.74 16.06
N SER A 26 0.16 13.38 15.12
CA SER A 26 -1.06 12.81 14.58
C SER A 26 -0.67 11.49 13.97
N ALA A 27 -1.07 10.39 14.60
CA ALA A 27 -0.93 9.06 14.04
C ALA A 27 -1.78 9.06 12.75
N HIS A 28 -1.14 9.31 11.60
CA HIS A 28 -1.81 9.21 10.31
C HIS A 28 -2.25 7.76 10.18
N SER A 29 -3.56 7.53 10.22
CA SER A 29 -4.10 6.20 9.94
C SER A 29 -3.69 5.82 8.51
N LEU A 30 -3.04 4.66 8.37
CA LEU A 30 -2.66 4.14 7.06
C LEU A 30 -3.91 4.05 6.18
N SER A 31 -3.79 4.49 4.93
CA SER A 31 -4.83 4.32 3.93
C SER A 31 -5.13 2.82 3.73
N PHE A 32 -6.29 2.50 3.16
CA PHE A 32 -6.62 1.12 2.79
C PHE A 32 -5.50 0.48 1.96
N ASN A 33 -5.01 1.20 0.95
CA ASN A 33 -3.97 0.70 0.05
C ASN A 33 -2.67 0.38 0.78
N GLN A 34 -2.20 1.27 1.65
CA GLN A 34 -0.99 1.02 2.47
C GLN A 34 -1.15 -0.21 3.38
N LYS A 35 -2.34 -0.42 3.94
CA LYS A 35 -2.66 -1.61 4.75
C LYS A 35 -2.65 -2.88 3.89
N ALA A 36 -3.24 -2.84 2.70
CA ALA A 36 -3.28 -3.98 1.78
C ALA A 36 -1.87 -4.38 1.31
N ALA A 37 -1.03 -3.41 0.91
CA ALA A 37 0.35 -3.63 0.54
C ALA A 37 1.20 -4.22 1.69
N ALA A 38 1.02 -3.71 2.90
CA ALA A 38 1.73 -4.24 4.06
C ALA A 38 1.28 -5.66 4.42
N TYR A 39 -0.03 -5.92 4.34
CA TYR A 39 -0.60 -7.20 4.73
C TYR A 39 -0.25 -8.34 3.77
N VAL A 40 -0.28 -8.10 2.47
CA VAL A 40 0.02 -9.14 1.47
C VAL A 40 1.44 -9.68 1.61
N LYS A 41 2.39 -8.89 2.05
CA LYS A 41 3.80 -9.29 2.27
C LYS A 41 3.95 -10.40 3.32
N GLN A 42 3.00 -10.54 4.23
CA GLN A 42 3.05 -11.57 5.28
C GLN A 42 2.97 -12.99 4.70
N PHE A 43 2.45 -13.15 3.49
CA PHE A 43 2.31 -14.45 2.82
C PHE A 43 3.51 -14.82 1.96
N VAL A 44 4.40 -13.87 1.65
CA VAL A 44 5.57 -14.08 0.78
C VAL A 44 6.48 -15.18 1.35
N GLY A 45 6.75 -16.20 0.53
CA GLY A 45 7.59 -17.33 0.88
C GLY A 45 7.01 -18.30 1.93
N ARG A 46 5.77 -18.06 2.38
CA ARG A 46 5.15 -18.85 3.48
C ARG A 46 3.94 -19.66 3.04
N VAL A 47 3.25 -19.22 1.99
CA VAL A 47 2.00 -19.84 1.55
C VAL A 47 2.17 -20.38 0.14
N PRO A 48 1.74 -21.65 -0.11
CA PRO A 48 1.84 -22.23 -1.43
C PRO A 48 0.81 -21.65 -2.41
N TYR A 49 1.11 -21.78 -3.71
CA TYR A 49 0.10 -21.63 -4.73
C TYR A 49 -0.83 -22.84 -4.72
N VAL A 50 -2.12 -22.60 -4.68
CA VAL A 50 -3.16 -23.63 -4.86
C VAL A 50 -4.19 -23.11 -5.84
N TYR A 51 -4.40 -23.83 -6.95
CA TYR A 51 -5.44 -23.48 -7.93
C TYR A 51 -6.83 -23.45 -7.26
N GLY A 52 -7.55 -22.34 -7.44
CA GLY A 52 -8.84 -22.13 -6.76
C GLY A 52 -8.72 -21.75 -5.29
N GLY A 53 -7.51 -21.69 -4.72
CA GLY A 53 -7.27 -21.37 -3.31
C GLY A 53 -7.55 -19.90 -2.99
N SER A 54 -8.09 -19.67 -1.79
CA SER A 54 -8.47 -18.34 -1.30
C SER A 54 -8.31 -18.19 0.22
N SER A 55 -7.41 -18.98 0.82
CA SER A 55 -7.14 -18.99 2.25
C SER A 55 -5.63 -19.10 2.52
N PRO A 56 -5.16 -18.86 3.77
CA PRO A 56 -3.76 -19.06 4.14
C PRO A 56 -3.21 -20.49 3.96
N SER A 57 -4.06 -21.49 3.70
CA SER A 57 -3.63 -22.84 3.33
C SER A 57 -3.14 -22.93 1.88
N GLY A 58 -3.49 -21.95 1.06
CA GLY A 58 -3.07 -21.81 -0.33
C GLY A 58 -3.90 -20.80 -1.09
N PHE A 59 -3.26 -20.05 -1.98
CA PHE A 59 -3.90 -19.06 -2.81
C PHE A 59 -3.63 -19.29 -4.29
N ASP A 60 -4.61 -18.99 -5.14
CA ASP A 60 -4.33 -18.57 -6.50
C ASP A 60 -4.20 -17.02 -6.56
N CYS A 61 -3.89 -16.47 -7.74
CA CYS A 61 -3.60 -15.03 -7.88
C CYS A 61 -4.76 -14.14 -7.41
N SER A 62 -5.96 -14.39 -7.89
CA SER A 62 -7.16 -13.61 -7.54
C SER A 62 -7.76 -13.99 -6.17
N GLY A 63 -7.48 -15.19 -5.68
CA GLY A 63 -7.82 -15.60 -4.32
C GLY A 63 -7.00 -14.84 -3.27
N LEU A 64 -5.72 -14.62 -3.55
CA LEU A 64 -4.85 -13.81 -2.70
C LEU A 64 -5.36 -12.36 -2.61
N THR A 65 -5.61 -11.72 -3.74
CA THR A 65 -6.11 -10.34 -3.78
C THR A 65 -7.46 -10.21 -3.09
N SER A 66 -8.40 -11.14 -3.34
CA SER A 66 -9.70 -11.17 -2.67
C SER A 66 -9.58 -11.33 -1.16
N TYR A 67 -8.65 -12.17 -0.70
CA TYR A 67 -8.41 -12.38 0.72
C TYR A 67 -7.85 -11.13 1.40
N VAL A 68 -6.85 -10.49 0.80
CA VAL A 68 -6.23 -9.25 1.29
C VAL A 68 -7.25 -8.12 1.40
N TYR A 69 -8.06 -7.92 0.36
CA TYR A 69 -9.07 -6.86 0.35
C TYR A 69 -10.18 -7.12 1.36
N ARG A 70 -10.65 -8.37 1.46
CA ARG A 70 -11.68 -8.78 2.43
C ARG A 70 -11.24 -8.59 3.87
N HIS A 71 -9.95 -8.78 4.17
CA HIS A 71 -9.40 -8.56 5.50
C HIS A 71 -9.65 -7.12 6.00
N TYR A 72 -9.73 -6.17 5.09
CA TYR A 72 -10.05 -4.77 5.38
C TYR A 72 -11.48 -4.37 4.98
N GLY A 73 -12.40 -5.32 4.91
CA GLY A 73 -13.82 -5.07 4.67
C GLY A 73 -14.19 -4.76 3.21
N LYS A 74 -13.29 -5.00 2.25
CA LYS A 74 -13.56 -4.78 0.82
C LYS A 74 -13.82 -6.11 0.11
N SER A 75 -15.05 -6.38 -0.27
CA SER A 75 -15.40 -7.55 -1.08
C SER A 75 -15.17 -7.26 -2.55
N ILE A 76 -14.36 -8.08 -3.23
CA ILE A 76 -14.06 -7.99 -4.65
C ILE A 76 -14.34 -9.33 -5.34
N PRO A 77 -14.54 -9.33 -6.68
CA PRO A 77 -14.85 -10.55 -7.42
C PRO A 77 -13.77 -11.63 -7.28
N ARG A 78 -14.17 -12.89 -7.52
CA ARG A 78 -13.29 -14.04 -7.30
C ARG A 78 -12.21 -14.21 -8.35
N THR A 79 -12.47 -13.86 -9.60
CA THR A 79 -11.53 -14.09 -10.73
C THR A 79 -10.78 -12.82 -11.12
N ALA A 80 -9.57 -12.97 -11.68
CA ALA A 80 -8.73 -11.85 -12.07
C ALA A 80 -9.42 -10.94 -13.11
N ASP A 81 -10.06 -11.52 -14.13
CA ASP A 81 -10.78 -10.75 -15.16
C ASP A 81 -11.99 -10.01 -14.57
N ALA A 82 -12.75 -10.62 -13.65
CA ALA A 82 -13.87 -9.97 -13.00
C ALA A 82 -13.42 -8.84 -12.05
N GLN A 83 -12.28 -9.01 -11.39
CA GLN A 83 -11.65 -7.92 -10.59
C GLN A 83 -11.27 -6.76 -11.51
N PHE A 84 -10.59 -7.02 -12.62
CA PHE A 84 -10.23 -6.01 -13.61
C PHE A 84 -11.44 -5.19 -14.08
N ARG A 85 -12.56 -5.84 -14.36
CA ARG A 85 -13.79 -5.15 -14.81
C ARG A 85 -14.45 -4.32 -13.72
N ARG A 86 -14.17 -4.61 -12.46
CA ARG A 86 -14.73 -3.94 -11.30
C ARG A 86 -13.94 -2.71 -10.88
N PHE A 87 -12.63 -2.70 -11.13
CA PHE A 87 -11.74 -1.64 -10.66
C PHE A 87 -11.67 -0.47 -11.64
N HIS A 88 -11.47 0.73 -11.08
CA HIS A 88 -11.13 1.91 -11.88
C HIS A 88 -9.70 1.77 -12.40
N ARG A 89 -9.52 1.97 -13.70
CA ARG A 89 -8.22 1.81 -14.38
C ARG A 89 -7.34 3.02 -14.23
N GLU A 90 -6.06 2.77 -14.04
CA GLU A 90 -5.04 3.82 -14.04
C GLU A 90 -3.73 3.34 -14.66
N SER A 91 -2.85 4.33 -14.91
CA SER A 91 -1.47 4.08 -15.30
C SER A 91 -0.61 3.76 -14.08
N GLU A 92 0.53 3.09 -14.29
CA GLU A 92 1.48 2.81 -13.22
C GLU A 92 1.91 4.08 -12.46
N GLY A 93 2.10 5.19 -13.16
CA GLY A 93 2.49 6.47 -12.55
C GLY A 93 1.46 7.07 -11.60
N ARG A 94 0.23 6.56 -11.59
CA ARG A 94 -0.84 6.93 -10.66
C ARG A 94 -1.17 5.85 -9.66
N ALA A 95 -0.74 4.62 -9.91
CA ALA A 95 -0.99 3.49 -9.04
C ALA A 95 -0.24 3.63 -7.71
N TRP A 96 -0.89 3.24 -6.64
CA TRP A 96 -0.34 3.27 -5.28
C TRP A 96 -0.11 1.85 -4.78
N GLY A 97 0.87 1.67 -3.92
CA GLY A 97 1.05 0.39 -3.25
C GLY A 97 -0.25 -0.05 -2.59
N GLY A 98 -0.71 -1.28 -2.92
CA GLY A 98 -2.00 -1.82 -2.51
C GLY A 98 -3.07 -1.81 -3.59
N ASP A 99 -2.88 -1.08 -4.71
CA ASP A 99 -3.69 -1.25 -5.91
C ASP A 99 -3.41 -2.62 -6.54
N LEU A 100 -4.19 -2.99 -7.55
CA LEU A 100 -4.01 -4.23 -8.26
C LEU A 100 -3.31 -4.00 -9.60
N VAL A 101 -2.45 -4.94 -9.99
CA VAL A 101 -1.86 -5.01 -11.32
C VAL A 101 -2.44 -6.21 -12.05
N PHE A 102 -2.98 -5.97 -13.24
CA PHE A 102 -3.69 -6.94 -14.08
C PHE A 102 -2.89 -7.26 -15.32
N PHE A 103 -2.68 -8.54 -15.60
CA PHE A 103 -1.91 -9.02 -16.74
C PHE A 103 -2.86 -9.49 -17.85
N HIS A 104 -2.74 -8.87 -19.00
CA HIS A 104 -3.57 -9.14 -20.18
C HIS A 104 -2.96 -10.21 -21.09
N VAL A 105 -3.82 -10.95 -21.80
CA VAL A 105 -3.38 -11.97 -22.77
C VAL A 105 -2.62 -11.39 -23.96
N ASN A 106 -2.78 -10.08 -24.23
CA ASN A 106 -2.11 -9.37 -25.32
C ASN A 106 -2.01 -7.87 -24.99
N SER A 107 -1.47 -7.08 -25.90
CA SER A 107 -1.28 -5.63 -25.73
C SER A 107 -2.55 -4.79 -25.73
N ASN A 108 -3.72 -5.36 -26.00
CA ASN A 108 -4.99 -4.65 -25.86
C ASN A 108 -5.34 -4.52 -24.37
N PRO A 109 -5.39 -3.30 -23.80
CA PRO A 109 -5.69 -3.08 -22.38
C PRO A 109 -7.13 -3.42 -21.98
N ASN A 110 -7.95 -3.84 -22.92
CA ASN A 110 -9.31 -4.36 -22.67
C ASN A 110 -9.42 -5.88 -22.87
N SER A 111 -8.32 -6.54 -23.23
CA SER A 111 -8.32 -8.00 -23.41
C SER A 111 -8.50 -8.73 -22.09
N TYR A 112 -8.73 -10.04 -22.18
CA TYR A 112 -8.92 -10.89 -21.01
C TYR A 112 -7.73 -10.87 -20.07
N VAL A 113 -8.00 -10.84 -18.78
CA VAL A 113 -6.98 -10.84 -17.71
C VAL A 113 -6.77 -12.26 -17.19
N THR A 114 -5.53 -12.72 -17.27
CA THR A 114 -5.14 -14.07 -16.84
C THR A 114 -4.50 -14.11 -15.47
N HIS A 115 -3.96 -12.97 -15.00
CA HIS A 115 -3.22 -12.91 -13.73
C HIS A 115 -3.40 -11.56 -13.06
N VAL A 116 -3.26 -11.54 -11.73
CA VAL A 116 -3.37 -10.34 -10.91
C VAL A 116 -2.42 -10.42 -9.72
N GLY A 117 -1.87 -9.26 -9.33
CA GLY A 117 -1.08 -9.11 -8.12
C GLY A 117 -1.45 -7.84 -7.37
N VAL A 118 -0.96 -7.71 -6.14
CA VAL A 118 -1.02 -6.48 -5.36
C VAL A 118 0.22 -5.66 -5.69
N TYR A 119 0.02 -4.47 -6.21
CA TYR A 119 1.10 -3.54 -6.54
C TYR A 119 1.80 -3.03 -5.29
N GLU A 120 3.12 -2.95 -5.33
CA GLU A 120 3.96 -2.55 -4.19
C GLU A 120 4.71 -1.23 -4.43
N GLY A 121 4.49 -0.60 -5.58
CA GLY A 121 5.30 0.54 -6.02
C GLY A 121 6.59 0.13 -6.72
N GLY A 122 7.22 1.08 -7.43
CA GLY A 122 8.53 0.86 -8.05
C GLY A 122 8.60 -0.30 -9.02
N HIS A 123 7.52 -0.57 -9.75
CA HIS A 123 7.42 -1.68 -10.72
C HIS A 123 7.48 -3.08 -10.08
N HIS A 124 7.04 -3.20 -8.81
CA HIS A 124 6.98 -4.47 -8.08
C HIS A 124 5.58 -4.82 -7.64
N MET A 125 5.35 -6.11 -7.43
CA MET A 125 4.09 -6.66 -6.94
C MET A 125 4.31 -7.85 -6.02
N VAL A 126 3.27 -8.18 -5.23
CA VAL A 126 3.14 -9.48 -4.58
C VAL A 126 2.03 -10.24 -5.27
N ALA A 127 2.31 -11.46 -5.69
CA ALA A 127 1.34 -12.33 -6.35
C ALA A 127 1.53 -13.81 -5.98
N ALA A 128 0.44 -14.58 -6.09
CA ALA A 128 0.51 -16.04 -6.13
C ALA A 128 0.88 -16.45 -7.56
N THR A 129 2.07 -17.00 -7.76
CA THR A 129 2.70 -17.13 -9.08
C THR A 129 2.15 -18.28 -9.92
N HIS A 130 2.44 -19.51 -9.54
CA HIS A 130 2.08 -20.74 -10.25
C HIS A 130 2.24 -21.94 -9.31
N PRO A 131 1.73 -23.12 -9.65
CA PRO A 131 1.98 -24.36 -8.91
C PRO A 131 3.48 -24.56 -8.63
N GLY A 132 3.84 -24.77 -7.37
CA GLY A 132 5.23 -24.87 -6.92
C GLY A 132 5.95 -23.54 -6.67
N GLY A 133 5.41 -22.42 -7.15
CA GLY A 133 6.02 -21.08 -6.99
C GLY A 133 5.66 -20.35 -5.71
N GLY A 134 4.41 -20.52 -5.22
CA GLY A 134 3.91 -19.86 -4.01
C GLY A 134 3.68 -18.35 -4.17
N ILE A 135 3.62 -17.67 -3.03
CA ILE A 135 3.45 -16.23 -2.98
C ILE A 135 4.82 -15.57 -3.06
N ARG A 136 4.98 -14.64 -4.01
CA ARG A 136 6.26 -13.98 -4.29
C ARG A 136 6.11 -12.47 -4.35
N TRP A 137 7.10 -11.77 -3.80
CA TRP A 137 7.40 -10.39 -4.15
C TRP A 137 8.31 -10.41 -5.39
N GLN A 138 7.93 -9.71 -6.44
CA GLN A 138 8.64 -9.79 -7.72
C GLN A 138 8.43 -8.53 -8.56
N THR A 139 9.33 -8.32 -9.51
CA THR A 139 9.19 -7.29 -10.55
C THR A 139 8.01 -7.64 -11.46
N ILE A 140 7.31 -6.62 -11.97
CA ILE A 140 6.32 -6.78 -13.01
C ILE A 140 7.04 -7.16 -14.30
N TYR A 141 6.75 -8.35 -14.81
CA TYR A 141 7.52 -9.00 -15.90
C TYR A 141 6.91 -8.84 -17.29
N SER A 142 5.84 -8.09 -17.42
CA SER A 142 5.12 -7.88 -18.70
C SER A 142 4.83 -6.41 -18.92
N SER A 143 4.85 -5.98 -20.18
CA SER A 143 4.34 -4.68 -20.60
C SER A 143 2.82 -4.67 -20.84
N ASN A 144 2.20 -5.85 -20.95
CA ASN A 144 0.75 -5.99 -21.15
C ASN A 144 0.01 -5.96 -19.82
N VAL A 145 0.16 -4.88 -19.09
CA VAL A 145 -0.46 -4.70 -17.77
C VAL A 145 -1.28 -3.43 -17.69
N THR A 146 -2.29 -3.46 -16.84
CA THR A 146 -3.01 -2.27 -16.38
C THR A 146 -3.08 -2.28 -14.87
N PHE A 147 -3.29 -1.12 -14.28
CA PHE A 147 -3.45 -0.97 -12.85
C PHE A 147 -4.89 -0.62 -12.51
N GLY A 148 -5.33 -0.96 -11.32
CA GLY A 148 -6.68 -0.65 -10.90
C GLY A 148 -6.79 -0.38 -9.41
N THR A 149 -7.56 0.65 -9.10
CA THR A 149 -7.86 1.06 -7.73
C THR A 149 -9.34 0.90 -7.41
N ILE A 150 -9.65 0.59 -6.15
CA ILE A 150 -11.02 0.58 -5.63
C ILE A 150 -11.33 1.87 -4.84
N THR A 151 -10.31 2.65 -4.50
CA THR A 151 -10.43 3.74 -3.53
C THR A 151 -9.53 4.91 -3.89
N HIS A 152 -9.95 5.75 -4.78
CA HIS A 152 -9.48 7.13 -4.84
C HIS A 152 -10.66 8.06 -4.77
#